data_6a8576ebe1faf6513fb80c9cda319d57
#
_entry.id   6a8576ebe1faf6513fb80c9cda319d57
#
_cell.length_a   1.000
_cell.length_b   1.000
_cell.length_c   1.000
_cell.angle_alpha   90.00
_cell.angle_beta   90.00
_cell.angle_gamma   90.00
#
_symmetry.space_group_name_H-M   'P 1'
#
loop_
_entity.id
_entity.type
_entity.pdbx_description
1 polymer ?
#
loop_
_entity_poly.entity_id
_entity_poly.type
_entity_poly.pdbx_seq_one_letter_code
_entity_poly.pdbx_strand_id
1 'polypeptide(L)'
;MNEITMTLQADHLILEALKEDISSEDVTTNSVMKDYVKGEVELICKQDGIIAGLEVYRRVFELLDADTKTELYCKDGDEVKNGQLMGKETGDIRVLLSGERVALNYLQRMSGIASYTHSVAGLLEGSKTKLLDTRKTTPNMRIFEKYAVRVGGGYNHRYNLSDGVLLKDNHIGAAGSVKKAVEMAKDYAPFVRKIEVEVENLEMVKEAVEAGADIIMLDNMSTEEMQEAIKIIDGRAETECSGNVTKENIGRLTALGVDYISSGALTHSAPILDISMKNLHAVE
;
A
#
# COMPACT_ATOMS: atom_id res chain seq x y z
N MET A 1 2.19 -10.99 5.13
CA MET A 1 3.63 -10.77 4.74
C MET A 1 4.37 -12.04 5.11
N ASN A 2 5.44 -12.45 4.39
CA ASN A 2 6.17 -13.64 4.82
C ASN A 2 7.14 -13.31 5.98
N GLU A 3 7.53 -14.34 6.73
CA GLU A 3 8.31 -14.22 7.96
C GLU A 3 9.71 -13.61 7.73
N ILE A 4 10.38 -13.94 6.63
CA ILE A 4 11.70 -13.38 6.29
C ILE A 4 11.59 -11.88 6.02
N THR A 5 10.59 -11.46 5.26
CA THR A 5 10.35 -10.04 4.98
C THR A 5 9.95 -9.28 6.25
N MET A 6 9.15 -9.90 7.13
CA MET A 6 8.80 -9.34 8.43
C MET A 6 10.08 -9.05 9.23
N THR A 7 10.90 -10.04 9.46
CA THR A 7 12.13 -9.91 10.25
C THR A 7 13.12 -8.92 9.67
N LEU A 8 13.37 -8.96 8.35
CA LEU A 8 14.43 -8.15 7.75
C LEU A 8 14.00 -6.71 7.42
N GLN A 9 12.72 -6.48 7.17
CA GLN A 9 12.24 -5.21 6.64
C GLN A 9 11.19 -4.51 7.52
N ALA A 10 10.41 -5.24 8.32
CA ALA A 10 9.33 -4.66 9.11
C ALA A 10 9.69 -4.48 10.60
N ASP A 11 10.37 -5.44 11.21
CA ASP A 11 10.64 -5.43 12.66
C ASP A 11 11.30 -4.15 13.16
N HIS A 12 12.29 -3.63 12.43
CA HIS A 12 12.97 -2.39 12.84
C HIS A 12 12.03 -1.18 12.79
N LEU A 13 11.09 -1.13 11.82
CA LEU A 13 10.09 -0.04 11.71
C LEU A 13 9.07 -0.13 12.84
N ILE A 14 8.64 -1.35 13.18
CA ILE A 14 7.72 -1.59 14.31
C ILE A 14 8.40 -1.21 15.62
N LEU A 15 9.66 -1.58 15.81
CA LEU A 15 10.44 -1.20 17.00
C LEU A 15 10.62 0.32 17.12
N GLU A 16 10.86 1.04 16.01
CA GLU A 16 10.94 2.50 16.04
C GLU A 16 9.59 3.14 16.39
N ALA A 17 8.47 2.60 15.89
CA ALA A 17 7.13 3.06 16.28
C ALA A 17 6.84 2.78 17.78
N LEU A 18 7.24 1.63 18.30
CA LEU A 18 7.14 1.32 19.73
C LEU A 18 8.00 2.27 20.59
N LYS A 19 9.23 2.60 20.16
CA LYS A 19 10.09 3.57 20.85
C LYS A 19 9.56 5.00 20.80
N GLU A 20 8.86 5.38 19.73
CA GLU A 20 8.18 6.67 19.62
C GLU A 20 7.08 6.79 20.68
N ASP A 21 6.27 5.74 20.85
CA ASP A 21 5.14 5.72 21.79
C ASP A 21 5.59 5.47 23.24
N ILE A 22 6.63 4.63 23.44
CA ILE A 22 7.17 4.28 24.76
C ILE A 22 8.62 4.77 24.86
N SER A 23 8.82 6.09 25.02
CA SER A 23 10.15 6.69 25.04
C SER A 23 10.96 6.40 26.30
N SER A 24 10.28 6.26 27.45
CA SER A 24 10.89 5.93 28.75
C SER A 24 10.04 4.93 29.54
N GLU A 25 8.75 5.16 29.66
CA GLU A 25 7.81 4.27 30.33
C GLU A 25 6.35 4.57 29.89
N ASP A 26 5.46 3.58 30.09
CA ASP A 26 4.01 3.78 30.09
C ASP A 26 3.56 4.16 31.51
N VAL A 27 3.50 5.45 31.80
CA VAL A 27 3.15 5.99 33.13
C VAL A 27 1.77 5.51 33.59
N THR A 28 0.82 5.42 32.68
CA THR A 28 -0.55 5.00 33.00
C THR A 28 -0.59 3.54 33.41
N THR A 29 -0.05 2.68 32.58
CA THR A 29 -0.01 1.23 32.86
C THR A 29 0.80 0.95 34.12
N ASN A 30 2.00 1.54 34.28
CA ASN A 30 2.86 1.34 35.45
C ASN A 30 2.24 1.84 36.75
N SER A 31 1.34 2.84 36.69
CA SER A 31 0.66 3.35 37.88
C SER A 31 -0.40 2.39 38.43
N VAL A 32 -1.01 1.57 37.58
CA VAL A 32 -2.13 0.68 37.93
C VAL A 32 -1.75 -0.80 37.95
N MET A 33 -0.72 -1.20 37.19
CA MET A 33 -0.26 -2.60 37.05
C MET A 33 1.20 -2.71 37.47
N LYS A 34 1.44 -3.02 38.76
CA LYS A 34 2.79 -3.11 39.33
C LYS A 34 3.45 -4.46 39.06
N ASP A 35 2.67 -5.52 39.05
CA ASP A 35 3.12 -6.89 38.93
C ASP A 35 2.60 -7.55 37.67
N TYR A 36 3.20 -8.67 37.29
CA TYR A 36 2.70 -9.52 36.21
C TYR A 36 1.27 -9.99 36.51
N VAL A 37 0.38 -9.76 35.60
CA VAL A 37 -0.99 -10.32 35.61
C VAL A 37 -1.31 -10.77 34.20
N LYS A 38 -1.57 -12.06 34.03
CA LYS A 38 -2.04 -12.61 32.75
C LYS A 38 -3.43 -12.10 32.44
N GLY A 39 -3.64 -11.58 31.25
CA GLY A 39 -4.93 -11.07 30.81
C GLY A 39 -5.27 -11.50 29.39
N GLU A 40 -6.53 -11.29 29.05
CA GLU A 40 -7.07 -11.48 27.70
C GLU A 40 -7.80 -10.21 27.26
N VAL A 41 -7.66 -9.84 25.98
CA VAL A 41 -8.37 -8.71 25.36
C VAL A 41 -8.88 -9.10 23.98
N GLU A 42 -10.04 -8.60 23.61
CA GLU A 42 -10.72 -8.88 22.34
C GLU A 42 -10.39 -7.82 21.27
N LEU A 43 -10.08 -8.29 20.05
CA LEU A 43 -9.93 -7.45 18.86
C LEU A 43 -11.26 -7.38 18.10
N ILE A 44 -11.88 -6.19 18.05
CA ILE A 44 -13.24 -6.00 17.51
C ILE A 44 -13.22 -4.97 16.37
N CYS A 45 -13.81 -5.34 15.23
CA CYS A 45 -14.05 -4.43 14.11
C CYS A 45 -15.21 -3.47 14.45
N LYS A 46 -15.08 -2.20 14.11
CA LYS A 46 -16.08 -1.16 14.36
C LYS A 46 -16.70 -0.60 13.07
N GLN A 47 -16.26 -1.11 11.92
CA GLN A 47 -16.70 -0.65 10.62
C GLN A 47 -16.58 -1.80 9.61
N ASP A 48 -17.47 -1.87 8.60
CA ASP A 48 -17.34 -2.83 7.50
C ASP A 48 -16.13 -2.52 6.62
N GLY A 49 -15.37 -3.54 6.24
CA GLY A 49 -14.19 -3.36 5.40
C GLY A 49 -13.43 -4.64 5.08
N ILE A 50 -12.24 -4.48 4.52
CA ILE A 50 -11.29 -5.57 4.24
C ILE A 50 -10.16 -5.49 5.27
N ILE A 51 -9.93 -6.58 6.00
CA ILE A 51 -8.86 -6.64 6.99
C ILE A 51 -7.51 -6.84 6.30
N ALA A 52 -6.48 -6.13 6.75
CA ALA A 52 -5.10 -6.29 6.29
C ALA A 52 -4.10 -5.89 7.36
N GLY A 53 -3.06 -6.71 7.56
CA GLY A 53 -1.97 -6.44 8.50
C GLY A 53 -2.07 -7.18 9.82
N LEU A 54 -2.84 -8.26 9.89
CA LEU A 54 -2.98 -9.08 11.10
C LEU A 54 -1.63 -9.62 11.61
N GLU A 55 -0.73 -10.03 10.71
CA GLU A 55 0.61 -10.47 11.11
C GLU A 55 1.49 -9.32 11.65
N VAL A 56 1.30 -8.08 11.15
CA VAL A 56 1.99 -6.90 11.67
C VAL A 56 1.45 -6.55 13.06
N TYR A 57 0.13 -6.60 13.23
CA TYR A 57 -0.55 -6.42 14.51
C TYR A 57 -0.02 -7.41 15.56
N ARG A 58 0.00 -8.72 15.26
CA ARG A 58 0.55 -9.77 16.12
C ARG A 58 2.01 -9.50 16.47
N ARG A 59 2.81 -9.11 15.47
CA ARG A 59 4.24 -8.88 15.63
C ARG A 59 4.60 -7.76 16.60
N VAL A 60 3.74 -6.73 16.73
CA VAL A 60 3.92 -5.66 17.72
C VAL A 60 3.99 -6.25 19.15
N PHE A 61 3.08 -7.15 19.49
CA PHE A 61 3.06 -7.79 20.82
C PHE A 61 4.21 -8.76 20.99
N GLU A 62 4.53 -9.58 19.98
CA GLU A 62 5.67 -10.50 20.04
C GLU A 62 7.02 -9.79 20.25
N LEU A 63 7.18 -8.57 19.71
CA LEU A 63 8.39 -7.77 19.91
C LEU A 63 8.48 -7.16 21.31
N LEU A 64 7.37 -7.00 22.01
CA LEU A 64 7.34 -6.57 23.41
C LEU A 64 7.50 -7.74 24.36
N ASP A 65 6.85 -8.87 24.07
CA ASP A 65 6.91 -10.10 24.85
C ASP A 65 6.60 -11.31 23.97
N ALA A 66 7.58 -12.16 23.75
CA ALA A 66 7.47 -13.37 22.93
C ALA A 66 6.47 -14.42 23.47
N ASP A 67 6.09 -14.33 24.74
CA ASP A 67 5.11 -15.23 25.36
C ASP A 67 3.65 -14.79 25.14
N THR A 68 3.42 -13.58 24.58
CA THR A 68 2.08 -13.11 24.19
C THR A 68 1.53 -13.98 23.04
N LYS A 69 0.27 -14.36 23.16
CA LYS A 69 -0.40 -15.23 22.20
C LYS A 69 -1.54 -14.53 21.54
N THR A 70 -1.55 -14.55 20.21
CA THR A 70 -2.59 -14.02 19.33
C THR A 70 -3.41 -15.18 18.78
N GLU A 71 -4.71 -15.18 19.00
CA GLU A 71 -5.67 -16.05 18.35
C GLU A 71 -6.50 -15.25 17.35
N LEU A 72 -6.41 -15.54 16.05
CA LEU A 72 -7.12 -14.82 14.98
C LEU A 72 -8.26 -15.66 14.42
N TYR A 73 -9.43 -15.03 14.22
CA TYR A 73 -10.65 -15.65 13.66
C TYR A 73 -10.91 -15.25 12.21
N CYS A 74 -10.05 -14.43 11.64
CA CYS A 74 -10.04 -14.01 10.24
C CYS A 74 -8.60 -13.94 9.71
N LYS A 75 -8.45 -13.75 8.42
CA LYS A 75 -7.15 -13.59 7.74
C LYS A 75 -7.14 -12.35 6.85
N ASP A 76 -5.97 -11.89 6.49
CA ASP A 76 -5.80 -10.78 5.57
C ASP A 76 -6.55 -11.05 4.24
N GLY A 77 -7.35 -10.08 3.83
CA GLY A 77 -8.22 -10.15 2.64
C GLY A 77 -9.67 -10.54 2.93
N ASP A 78 -9.99 -10.99 4.13
CA ASP A 78 -11.39 -11.26 4.49
C ASP A 78 -12.20 -9.96 4.63
N GLU A 79 -13.47 -10.01 4.21
CA GLU A 79 -14.45 -9.00 4.59
C GLU A 79 -14.79 -9.13 6.08
N VAL A 80 -14.72 -8.01 6.81
CA VAL A 80 -15.13 -7.92 8.22
C VAL A 80 -16.28 -6.95 8.39
N LYS A 81 -17.09 -7.18 9.43
CA LYS A 81 -18.31 -6.41 9.71
C LYS A 81 -18.20 -5.66 11.02
N ASN A 82 -18.95 -4.56 11.12
CA ASN A 82 -19.09 -3.83 12.37
C ASN A 82 -19.59 -4.75 13.49
N GLY A 83 -18.89 -4.74 14.63
CA GLY A 83 -19.15 -5.59 15.78
C GLY A 83 -18.54 -6.99 15.72
N GLN A 84 -17.84 -7.36 14.63
CA GLN A 84 -17.22 -8.68 14.49
C GLN A 84 -16.02 -8.82 15.44
N LEU A 85 -16.00 -9.92 16.21
CA LEU A 85 -14.82 -10.39 16.93
C LEU A 85 -13.84 -11.00 15.94
N MET A 86 -12.67 -10.38 15.82
CA MET A 86 -11.64 -10.78 14.85
C MET A 86 -10.52 -11.63 15.46
N GLY A 87 -10.35 -11.54 16.78
CA GLY A 87 -9.31 -12.30 17.48
C GLY A 87 -9.24 -11.93 18.94
N LYS A 88 -8.24 -12.52 19.63
CA LYS A 88 -7.91 -12.27 21.03
C LYS A 88 -6.40 -12.24 21.23
N GLU A 89 -5.96 -11.39 22.15
CA GLU A 89 -4.60 -11.36 22.66
C GLU A 89 -4.58 -11.83 24.11
N THR A 90 -3.65 -12.73 24.43
CA THR A 90 -3.46 -13.23 25.81
C THR A 90 -1.99 -13.07 26.19
N GLY A 91 -1.72 -12.38 27.29
CA GLY A 91 -0.35 -12.12 27.77
C GLY A 91 -0.33 -11.27 29.04
N ASP A 92 0.82 -10.70 29.37
CA ASP A 92 0.93 -9.71 30.46
C ASP A 92 0.07 -8.49 30.13
N ILE A 93 -0.87 -8.13 31.02
CA ILE A 93 -1.74 -6.96 30.85
C ILE A 93 -0.93 -5.69 30.53
N ARG A 94 0.26 -5.54 31.09
CA ARG A 94 1.14 -4.40 30.82
C ARG A 94 1.57 -4.35 29.36
N VAL A 95 1.91 -5.49 28.76
CA VAL A 95 2.28 -5.63 27.35
C VAL A 95 1.08 -5.35 26.46
N LEU A 96 -0.10 -5.90 26.80
CA LEU A 96 -1.34 -5.70 26.05
C LEU A 96 -1.76 -4.22 26.00
N LEU A 97 -1.64 -3.51 27.13
CA LEU A 97 -1.97 -2.08 27.24
C LEU A 97 -0.94 -1.20 26.48
N SER A 98 0.34 -1.45 26.70
CA SER A 98 1.41 -0.62 26.11
C SER A 98 1.55 -0.82 24.59
N GLY A 99 1.25 -2.02 24.08
CA GLY A 99 1.32 -2.35 22.65
C GLY A 99 0.08 -1.95 21.84
N GLU A 100 -1.07 -1.76 22.50
CA GLU A 100 -2.38 -1.56 21.87
C GLU A 100 -2.36 -0.48 20.78
N ARG A 101 -1.85 0.71 21.09
CA ARG A 101 -1.95 1.85 20.17
C ARG A 101 -1.15 1.64 18.89
N VAL A 102 0.09 1.19 19.02
CA VAL A 102 0.96 0.92 17.86
C VAL A 102 0.38 -0.21 17.01
N ALA A 103 -0.06 -1.30 17.63
CA ALA A 103 -0.68 -2.43 16.94
C ALA A 103 -1.94 -2.01 16.16
N LEU A 104 -2.83 -1.25 16.79
CA LEU A 104 -4.05 -0.73 16.15
C LEU A 104 -3.73 0.28 15.05
N ASN A 105 -2.74 1.15 15.20
CA ASN A 105 -2.38 2.13 14.18
C ASN A 105 -1.95 1.43 12.87
N TYR A 106 -1.13 0.40 12.94
CA TYR A 106 -0.77 -0.41 11.78
C TYR A 106 -1.99 -1.12 11.17
N LEU A 107 -2.75 -1.84 11.98
CA LEU A 107 -3.88 -2.63 11.52
C LEU A 107 -4.99 -1.76 10.89
N GLN A 108 -5.35 -0.65 11.54
CA GLN A 108 -6.34 0.31 11.06
C GLN A 108 -5.90 0.95 9.73
N ARG A 109 -4.64 1.38 9.64
CA ARG A 109 -4.08 1.99 8.42
C ARG A 109 -4.07 1.01 7.26
N MET A 110 -3.53 -0.18 7.47
CA MET A 110 -3.43 -1.21 6.44
C MET A 110 -4.80 -1.69 5.97
N SER A 111 -5.72 -1.93 6.89
CA SER A 111 -7.10 -2.33 6.59
C SER A 111 -7.88 -1.24 5.85
N GLY A 112 -7.66 0.03 6.20
CA GLY A 112 -8.22 1.16 5.49
C GLY A 112 -7.77 1.25 4.04
N ILE A 113 -6.46 1.07 3.79
CA ILE A 113 -5.89 1.01 2.44
C ILE A 113 -6.45 -0.18 1.66
N ALA A 114 -6.52 -1.37 2.28
CA ALA A 114 -7.08 -2.55 1.63
C ALA A 114 -8.56 -2.36 1.27
N SER A 115 -9.36 -1.80 2.18
CA SER A 115 -10.79 -1.50 1.97
C SER A 115 -11.00 -0.49 0.85
N TYR A 116 -10.22 0.60 0.85
CA TYR A 116 -10.30 1.61 -0.20
C TYR A 116 -9.88 1.04 -1.55
N THR A 117 -8.77 0.30 -1.59
CA THR A 117 -8.28 -0.36 -2.80
C THR A 117 -9.32 -1.36 -3.33
N HIS A 118 -9.90 -2.19 -2.48
CA HIS A 118 -10.95 -3.13 -2.87
C HIS A 118 -12.14 -2.44 -3.53
N SER A 119 -12.60 -1.33 -2.95
CA SER A 119 -13.71 -0.55 -3.50
C SER A 119 -13.41 0.10 -4.86
N VAL A 120 -12.14 0.42 -5.14
CA VAL A 120 -11.70 0.99 -6.42
C VAL A 120 -11.46 -0.13 -7.43
N ALA A 121 -10.80 -1.23 -7.02
CA ALA A 121 -10.53 -2.38 -7.88
C ALA A 121 -11.83 -3.03 -8.40
N GLY A 122 -12.89 -3.08 -7.58
CA GLY A 122 -14.20 -3.56 -7.99
C GLY A 122 -14.82 -2.78 -9.17
N LEU A 123 -14.45 -1.51 -9.36
CA LEU A 123 -14.90 -0.71 -10.51
C LEU A 123 -14.21 -1.09 -11.83
N LEU A 124 -13.13 -1.89 -11.77
CA LEU A 124 -12.42 -2.41 -12.94
C LEU A 124 -12.80 -3.86 -13.26
N GLU A 125 -13.74 -4.43 -12.53
CA GLU A 125 -14.14 -5.83 -12.73
C GLU A 125 -14.64 -6.07 -14.16
N GLY A 126 -14.21 -7.17 -14.76
CA GLY A 126 -14.51 -7.50 -16.15
C GLY A 126 -13.63 -6.81 -17.20
N SER A 127 -12.72 -5.91 -16.80
CA SER A 127 -11.72 -5.29 -17.70
C SER A 127 -10.36 -6.00 -17.61
N LYS A 128 -9.48 -5.76 -18.61
CA LYS A 128 -8.08 -6.19 -18.55
C LYS A 128 -7.19 -5.27 -17.70
N THR A 129 -7.68 -4.08 -17.39
CA THR A 129 -6.92 -3.01 -16.75
C THR A 129 -6.59 -3.35 -15.30
N LYS A 130 -5.33 -3.16 -14.91
CA LYS A 130 -4.87 -3.38 -13.53
C LYS A 130 -4.72 -2.06 -12.79
N LEU A 131 -5.25 -2.02 -11.56
CA LEU A 131 -5.09 -0.88 -10.65
C LEU A 131 -3.75 -0.95 -9.96
N LEU A 132 -2.93 0.10 -10.08
CA LEU A 132 -1.61 0.19 -9.45
C LEU A 132 -1.59 1.24 -8.32
N ASP A 133 -0.77 0.96 -7.31
CA ASP A 133 -0.31 2.00 -6.38
C ASP A 133 0.76 2.89 -7.00
N THR A 134 1.37 3.74 -6.17
CA THR A 134 2.49 4.61 -6.55
C THR A 134 3.57 4.64 -5.46
N ARG A 135 4.57 5.51 -5.60
CA ARG A 135 5.53 5.84 -4.53
C ARG A 135 5.04 6.96 -3.59
N LYS A 136 3.81 7.44 -3.76
CA LYS A 136 3.18 8.45 -2.87
C LYS A 136 2.69 7.77 -1.57
N THR A 137 3.61 7.15 -0.84
CA THR A 137 3.37 6.46 0.43
C THR A 137 3.84 7.31 1.60
N THR A 138 3.30 7.06 2.79
CA THR A 138 3.82 7.64 4.04
C THR A 138 5.28 7.22 4.22
N PRO A 139 6.21 8.13 4.57
CA PRO A 139 7.60 7.77 4.85
C PRO A 139 7.68 6.62 5.85
N ASN A 140 8.59 5.68 5.59
CA ASN A 140 8.80 4.43 6.35
C ASN A 140 7.63 3.43 6.36
N MET A 141 6.44 3.80 5.86
CA MET A 141 5.26 2.92 5.82
C MET A 141 5.10 2.15 4.51
N ARG A 142 5.98 2.34 3.52
CA ARG A 142 5.80 1.80 2.16
C ARG A 142 5.61 0.28 2.10
N ILE A 143 6.35 -0.46 2.89
CA ILE A 143 6.25 -1.92 2.92
C ILE A 143 4.85 -2.38 3.37
N PHE A 144 4.28 -1.70 4.36
CA PHE A 144 2.95 -1.99 4.90
C PHE A 144 1.85 -1.52 3.95
N GLU A 145 1.96 -0.30 3.43
CA GLU A 145 0.94 0.30 2.54
C GLU A 145 0.85 -0.43 1.20
N LYS A 146 1.98 -0.79 0.58
CA LYS A 146 1.99 -1.58 -0.67
C LYS A 146 1.49 -3.02 -0.47
N TYR A 147 1.78 -3.62 0.66
CA TYR A 147 1.19 -4.91 1.04
C TYR A 147 -0.34 -4.80 1.15
N ALA A 148 -0.85 -3.78 1.82
CA ALA A 148 -2.28 -3.55 1.99
C ALA A 148 -3.00 -3.32 0.64
N VAL A 149 -2.38 -2.61 -0.31
CA VAL A 149 -2.90 -2.47 -1.68
C VAL A 149 -3.06 -3.85 -2.34
N ARG A 150 -2.08 -4.75 -2.19
CA ARG A 150 -2.18 -6.12 -2.73
C ARG A 150 -3.30 -6.92 -2.09
N VAL A 151 -3.47 -6.81 -0.78
CA VAL A 151 -4.58 -7.46 -0.05
C VAL A 151 -5.93 -6.96 -0.55
N GLY A 152 -6.06 -5.67 -0.83
CA GLY A 152 -7.27 -5.05 -1.38
C GLY A 152 -7.56 -5.37 -2.85
N GLY A 153 -6.73 -6.19 -3.53
CA GLY A 153 -6.92 -6.59 -4.93
C GLY A 153 -6.24 -5.67 -5.95
N GLY A 154 -5.48 -4.68 -5.51
CA GLY A 154 -4.63 -3.87 -6.38
C GLY A 154 -3.30 -4.55 -6.72
N TYR A 155 -2.47 -3.86 -7.51
CA TYR A 155 -1.13 -4.27 -7.90
C TYR A 155 -0.13 -3.21 -7.48
N ASN A 156 1.14 -3.59 -7.36
CA ASN A 156 2.19 -2.64 -7.01
C ASN A 156 2.88 -2.12 -8.27
N HIS A 157 3.03 -0.82 -8.36
CA HIS A 157 4.02 -0.14 -9.19
C HIS A 157 5.41 -0.31 -8.55
N ARG A 158 6.49 0.11 -9.21
CA ARG A 158 7.88 0.02 -8.68
C ARG A 158 7.93 0.40 -7.19
N TYR A 159 8.66 -0.41 -6.42
CA TYR A 159 8.77 -0.23 -4.98
C TYR A 159 9.63 0.99 -4.62
N ASN A 160 10.75 1.15 -5.33
CA ASN A 160 11.73 2.21 -5.09
C ASN A 160 12.42 2.66 -6.39
N LEU A 161 13.45 3.48 -6.29
CA LEU A 161 14.20 4.00 -7.44
C LEU A 161 15.07 2.95 -8.13
N SER A 162 15.37 1.84 -7.45
CA SER A 162 16.20 0.76 -8.00
C SER A 162 15.41 -0.30 -8.76
N ASP A 163 14.07 -0.29 -8.68
CA ASP A 163 13.20 -1.37 -9.18
C ASP A 163 13.00 -1.30 -10.69
N GLY A 164 12.79 -0.10 -11.21
CA GLY A 164 12.57 0.15 -12.64
C GLY A 164 12.82 1.62 -12.98
N VAL A 165 13.05 1.87 -14.27
CA VAL A 165 13.22 3.23 -14.80
C VAL A 165 11.84 3.86 -14.99
N LEU A 166 11.67 5.10 -14.53
CA LEU A 166 10.52 5.95 -14.85
C LEU A 166 11.06 7.35 -15.15
N LEU A 167 11.02 7.69 -16.43
CA LEU A 167 11.43 8.99 -16.96
C LEU A 167 10.25 9.97 -16.86
N LYS A 168 10.45 11.05 -16.16
CA LYS A 168 9.46 12.11 -15.91
C LYS A 168 9.90 13.41 -16.56
N ASP A 169 9.04 14.41 -16.53
CA ASP A 169 9.25 15.77 -17.05
C ASP A 169 10.68 16.31 -16.79
N ASN A 170 11.11 16.30 -15.54
CA ASN A 170 12.45 16.78 -15.16
C ASN A 170 13.61 15.94 -15.72
N HIS A 171 13.40 14.61 -15.87
CA HIS A 171 14.42 13.75 -16.50
C HIS A 171 14.51 14.02 -18.02
N ILE A 172 13.36 14.19 -18.66
CA ILE A 172 13.25 14.50 -20.08
C ILE A 172 13.85 15.89 -20.35
N GLY A 173 13.52 16.88 -19.53
CA GLY A 173 14.11 18.23 -19.61
C GLY A 173 15.62 18.22 -19.46
N ALA A 174 16.15 17.44 -18.53
CA ALA A 174 17.60 17.31 -18.34
C ALA A 174 18.32 16.60 -19.50
N ALA A 175 17.68 15.59 -20.12
CA ALA A 175 18.21 14.87 -21.29
C ALA A 175 18.05 15.65 -22.59
N GLY A 176 17.05 16.56 -22.66
CA GLY A 176 16.75 17.43 -23.80
C GLY A 176 15.64 16.92 -24.73
N SER A 177 15.25 15.62 -24.68
CA SER A 177 14.08 15.07 -25.37
C SER A 177 13.70 13.72 -24.77
N VAL A 178 12.48 13.23 -25.05
CA VAL A 178 12.00 11.89 -24.67
C VAL A 178 12.93 10.82 -25.28
N LYS A 179 13.21 10.93 -26.59
CA LYS A 179 14.07 9.98 -27.30
C LYS A 179 15.44 9.84 -26.64
N LYS A 180 16.13 10.96 -26.38
CA LYS A 180 17.42 10.94 -25.70
C LYS A 180 17.35 10.33 -24.30
N ALA A 181 16.32 10.66 -23.53
CA ALA A 181 16.16 10.13 -22.18
C ALA A 181 16.02 8.60 -22.19
N VAL A 182 15.22 8.05 -23.13
CA VAL A 182 15.04 6.60 -23.30
C VAL A 182 16.36 5.94 -23.77
N GLU A 183 17.05 6.52 -24.75
CA GLU A 183 18.35 6.00 -25.23
C GLU A 183 19.38 5.94 -24.09
N MET A 184 19.54 7.03 -23.33
CA MET A 184 20.43 7.07 -22.17
C MET A 184 20.04 6.06 -21.09
N ALA A 185 18.74 5.87 -20.85
CA ALA A 185 18.25 4.88 -19.90
C ALA A 185 18.55 3.44 -20.35
N LYS A 186 18.43 3.15 -21.64
CA LYS A 186 18.78 1.83 -22.23
C LYS A 186 20.26 1.51 -22.10
N ASP A 187 21.11 2.51 -22.28
CA ASP A 187 22.56 2.32 -22.16
C ASP A 187 23.02 2.08 -20.72
N TYR A 188 22.32 2.68 -19.75
CA TYR A 188 22.71 2.64 -18.33
C TYR A 188 22.03 1.53 -17.54
N ALA A 189 20.72 1.32 -17.75
CA ALA A 189 19.95 0.40 -16.95
C ALA A 189 20.24 -1.07 -17.30
N PRO A 190 20.23 -2.00 -16.31
CA PRO A 190 20.28 -3.43 -16.60
C PRO A 190 19.15 -3.84 -17.56
N PHE A 191 19.48 -4.67 -18.54
CA PHE A 191 18.57 -5.08 -19.62
C PHE A 191 17.22 -5.67 -19.15
N VAL A 192 17.17 -6.21 -17.92
CA VAL A 192 15.95 -6.75 -17.31
C VAL A 192 14.98 -5.68 -16.77
N ARG A 193 15.40 -4.41 -16.73
CA ARG A 193 14.58 -3.31 -16.22
C ARG A 193 13.73 -2.73 -17.34
N LYS A 194 12.42 -2.68 -17.14
CA LYS A 194 11.53 -1.92 -18.01
C LYS A 194 11.81 -0.43 -17.91
N ILE A 195 11.66 0.26 -19.04
CA ILE A 195 11.75 1.72 -19.14
C ILE A 195 10.35 2.26 -19.38
N GLU A 196 9.87 2.99 -18.41
CA GLU A 196 8.61 3.69 -18.44
C GLU A 196 8.86 5.18 -18.67
N VAL A 197 7.99 5.81 -19.47
CA VAL A 197 8.06 7.24 -19.80
C VAL A 197 6.71 7.90 -19.52
N GLU A 198 6.72 8.96 -18.71
CA GLU A 198 5.58 9.83 -18.48
C GLU A 198 5.51 10.87 -19.60
N VAL A 199 4.37 10.95 -20.30
CA VAL A 199 4.14 11.81 -21.46
C VAL A 199 2.87 12.63 -21.26
N GLU A 200 2.90 13.89 -21.72
CA GLU A 200 1.82 14.86 -21.51
C GLU A 200 1.14 15.31 -22.83
N ASN A 201 1.64 14.84 -23.97
CA ASN A 201 1.10 15.19 -25.29
C ASN A 201 1.45 14.14 -26.36
N LEU A 202 0.80 14.22 -27.53
CA LEU A 202 0.92 13.24 -28.60
C LEU A 202 2.32 13.22 -29.27
N GLU A 203 3.05 14.33 -29.28
CA GLU A 203 4.41 14.36 -29.82
C GLU A 203 5.38 13.54 -28.94
N MET A 204 5.26 13.70 -27.61
CA MET A 204 6.03 12.88 -26.65
C MET A 204 5.67 11.39 -26.78
N VAL A 205 4.39 11.06 -27.03
CA VAL A 205 3.96 9.68 -27.30
C VAL A 205 4.69 9.10 -28.50
N LYS A 206 4.77 9.83 -29.63
CA LYS A 206 5.48 9.39 -30.84
C LYS A 206 6.97 9.15 -30.56
N GLU A 207 7.63 10.11 -29.90
CA GLU A 207 9.04 9.97 -29.52
C GLU A 207 9.28 8.75 -28.62
N ALA A 208 8.42 8.51 -27.62
CA ALA A 208 8.54 7.39 -26.71
C ALA A 208 8.39 6.03 -27.43
N VAL A 209 7.44 5.94 -28.35
CA VAL A 209 7.23 4.77 -29.20
C VAL A 209 8.42 4.53 -30.13
N GLU A 210 8.92 5.57 -30.81
CA GLU A 210 10.08 5.46 -31.71
C GLU A 210 11.36 5.07 -30.97
N ALA A 211 11.54 5.58 -29.75
CA ALA A 211 12.65 5.25 -28.89
C ALA A 211 12.52 3.83 -28.28
N GLY A 212 11.34 3.20 -28.39
CA GLY A 212 11.06 1.87 -27.88
C GLY A 212 11.02 1.82 -26.35
N ALA A 213 10.25 2.72 -25.73
CA ALA A 213 9.87 2.62 -24.34
C ALA A 213 9.03 1.35 -24.10
N ASP A 214 9.18 0.70 -22.94
CA ASP A 214 8.41 -0.51 -22.60
C ASP A 214 7.01 -0.18 -22.10
N ILE A 215 6.87 0.95 -21.38
CA ILE A 215 5.62 1.44 -20.83
C ILE A 215 5.51 2.94 -21.12
N ILE A 216 4.34 3.38 -21.57
CA ILE A 216 4.04 4.79 -21.81
C ILE A 216 2.90 5.21 -20.90
N MET A 217 3.21 6.08 -19.92
CA MET A 217 2.26 6.65 -18.98
C MET A 217 1.70 7.94 -19.53
N LEU A 218 0.39 7.96 -19.76
CA LEU A 218 -0.39 9.12 -20.20
C LEU A 218 -0.77 9.94 -18.97
N ASP A 219 -0.08 11.05 -18.73
CA ASP A 219 -0.28 11.87 -17.53
C ASP A 219 -1.06 13.13 -17.85
N ASN A 220 -2.15 13.34 -17.11
CA ASN A 220 -3.03 14.53 -17.20
C ASN A 220 -3.55 14.87 -18.61
N MET A 221 -3.65 13.92 -19.53
CA MET A 221 -4.21 14.07 -20.86
C MET A 221 -5.75 13.98 -20.86
N SER A 222 -6.41 14.64 -21.81
CA SER A 222 -7.85 14.47 -22.03
C SER A 222 -8.19 13.05 -22.52
N THR A 223 -9.44 12.63 -22.35
CA THR A 223 -9.88 11.30 -22.82
C THR A 223 -9.67 11.13 -24.33
N GLU A 224 -9.91 12.17 -25.11
CA GLU A 224 -9.72 12.21 -26.54
C GLU A 224 -8.25 12.08 -26.95
N GLU A 225 -7.36 12.79 -26.25
CA GLU A 225 -5.91 12.68 -26.46
C GLU A 225 -5.41 11.29 -26.06
N MET A 226 -5.88 10.71 -24.94
CA MET A 226 -5.55 9.35 -24.54
C MET A 226 -5.99 8.32 -25.60
N GLN A 227 -7.18 8.46 -26.18
CA GLN A 227 -7.63 7.57 -27.27
C GLN A 227 -6.72 7.65 -28.50
N GLU A 228 -6.28 8.84 -28.86
CA GLU A 228 -5.35 9.01 -29.98
C GLU A 228 -3.94 8.48 -29.63
N ALA A 229 -3.47 8.71 -28.43
CA ALA A 229 -2.22 8.16 -27.93
C ALA A 229 -2.20 6.61 -27.99
N ILE A 230 -3.27 5.96 -27.55
CA ILE A 230 -3.40 4.50 -27.62
C ILE A 230 -3.33 3.99 -29.07
N LYS A 231 -3.95 4.67 -30.02
CA LYS A 231 -3.82 4.33 -31.45
C LYS A 231 -2.40 4.51 -31.97
N ILE A 232 -1.71 5.59 -31.57
CA ILE A 232 -0.31 5.83 -31.92
C ILE A 232 0.59 4.74 -31.33
N ILE A 233 0.35 4.32 -30.09
CA ILE A 233 1.12 3.26 -29.42
C ILE A 233 0.90 1.92 -30.12
N ASP A 234 -0.30 1.59 -30.52
CA ASP A 234 -0.66 0.40 -31.33
C ASP A 234 -0.01 -0.89 -30.83
N GLY A 235 -0.07 -1.13 -29.50
CA GLY A 235 0.47 -2.34 -28.86
C GLY A 235 2.00 -2.45 -28.84
N ARG A 236 2.75 -1.40 -29.25
CA ARG A 236 4.23 -1.40 -29.23
C ARG A 236 4.81 -1.15 -27.84
N ALA A 237 4.02 -0.65 -26.92
CA ALA A 237 4.33 -0.49 -25.49
C ALA A 237 3.09 -0.79 -24.66
N GLU A 238 3.29 -1.15 -23.39
CA GLU A 238 2.20 -1.19 -22.41
C GLU A 238 1.73 0.24 -22.11
N THR A 239 0.45 0.41 -21.79
CA THR A 239 -0.17 1.73 -21.57
C THR A 239 -0.56 1.90 -20.12
N GLU A 240 -0.22 3.05 -19.52
CA GLU A 240 -0.66 3.44 -18.20
C GLU A 240 -1.37 4.79 -18.26
N CYS A 241 -2.49 4.93 -17.52
CA CYS A 241 -3.11 6.22 -17.24
C CYS A 241 -2.79 6.64 -15.81
N SER A 242 -2.35 7.89 -15.63
CA SER A 242 -2.07 8.51 -14.35
C SER A 242 -2.67 9.92 -14.27
N GLY A 243 -2.66 10.51 -13.07
CA GLY A 243 -3.17 11.86 -12.82
C GLY A 243 -4.67 11.90 -12.50
N ASN A 244 -5.01 12.46 -11.34
CA ASN A 244 -6.38 12.74 -10.88
C ASN A 244 -7.38 11.57 -11.02
N VAL A 245 -6.92 10.33 -10.83
CA VAL A 245 -7.77 9.13 -10.86
C VAL A 245 -8.66 9.11 -9.62
N THR A 246 -9.97 9.11 -9.85
CA THR A 246 -11.02 9.07 -8.82
C THR A 246 -12.00 7.94 -9.11
N LYS A 247 -12.85 7.60 -8.11
CA LYS A 247 -13.92 6.60 -8.32
C LYS A 247 -14.91 7.02 -9.40
N GLU A 248 -15.11 8.33 -9.57
CA GLU A 248 -16.06 8.89 -10.53
C GLU A 248 -15.55 8.79 -11.98
N ASN A 249 -14.24 8.86 -12.20
CA ASN A 249 -13.67 8.87 -13.55
C ASN A 249 -13.03 7.54 -13.98
N ILE A 250 -12.74 6.63 -13.03
CA ILE A 250 -12.01 5.40 -13.34
C ILE A 250 -12.72 4.50 -14.36
N GLY A 251 -14.05 4.44 -14.34
CA GLY A 251 -14.82 3.67 -15.33
C GLY A 251 -14.62 4.17 -16.75
N ARG A 252 -14.51 5.50 -16.94
CA ARG A 252 -14.21 6.11 -18.24
C ARG A 252 -12.78 5.79 -18.70
N LEU A 253 -11.80 5.86 -17.80
CA LEU A 253 -10.42 5.50 -18.10
C LEU A 253 -10.28 4.02 -18.45
N THR A 254 -10.98 3.15 -17.74
CA THR A 254 -11.03 1.71 -18.03
C THR A 254 -11.58 1.42 -19.43
N ALA A 255 -12.60 2.18 -19.87
CA ALA A 255 -13.20 2.04 -21.21
C ALA A 255 -12.22 2.35 -22.36
N LEU A 256 -11.10 3.06 -22.09
CA LEU A 256 -10.02 3.28 -23.06
C LEU A 256 -9.24 2.00 -23.38
N GLY A 257 -9.34 0.97 -22.54
CA GLY A 257 -8.64 -0.30 -22.73
C GLY A 257 -7.13 -0.25 -22.44
N VAL A 258 -6.70 0.66 -21.56
CA VAL A 258 -5.29 0.72 -21.10
C VAL A 258 -4.94 -0.51 -20.26
N ASP A 259 -3.65 -0.81 -20.17
CA ASP A 259 -3.18 -1.96 -19.40
C ASP A 259 -3.14 -1.67 -17.90
N TYR A 260 -2.83 -0.41 -17.52
CA TYR A 260 -2.69 0.02 -16.13
C TYR A 260 -3.38 1.36 -15.86
N ILE A 261 -3.88 1.51 -14.64
CA ILE A 261 -4.29 2.78 -14.07
C ILE A 261 -3.61 2.92 -12.72
N SER A 262 -2.79 3.96 -12.51
CA SER A 262 -2.14 4.20 -11.22
C SER A 262 -2.82 5.32 -10.44
N SER A 263 -2.94 5.11 -9.12
CA SER A 263 -3.54 6.08 -8.20
C SER A 263 -2.75 6.19 -6.90
N GLY A 264 -2.25 7.39 -6.62
CA GLY A 264 -1.64 7.70 -5.32
C GLY A 264 -2.65 7.72 -4.17
N ALA A 265 -3.93 7.97 -4.49
CA ALA A 265 -4.99 8.03 -3.49
C ALA A 265 -5.19 6.72 -2.73
N LEU A 266 -4.81 5.57 -3.33
CA LEU A 266 -4.85 4.28 -2.66
C LEU A 266 -4.06 4.26 -1.34
N THR A 267 -3.01 5.05 -1.27
CA THR A 267 -2.14 5.14 -0.09
C THR A 267 -2.27 6.47 0.64
N HIS A 268 -2.09 7.62 -0.02
CA HIS A 268 -2.04 8.90 0.69
C HIS A 268 -3.41 9.44 1.13
N SER A 269 -4.54 8.96 0.58
CA SER A 269 -5.89 9.46 0.88
C SER A 269 -6.87 8.40 1.40
N ALA A 270 -6.43 7.14 1.54
CA ALA A 270 -7.28 6.11 2.14
C ALA A 270 -7.56 6.42 3.61
N PRO A 271 -8.84 6.41 4.05
CA PRO A 271 -9.19 6.49 5.46
C PRO A 271 -8.72 5.23 6.19
N ILE A 272 -8.59 5.31 7.50
CA ILE A 272 -8.39 4.12 8.34
C ILE A 272 -9.68 3.30 8.43
N LEU A 273 -9.57 2.01 8.75
CA LEU A 273 -10.69 1.17 9.18
C LEU A 273 -10.77 1.23 10.71
N ASP A 274 -11.96 1.50 11.27
CA ASP A 274 -12.11 1.60 12.72
C ASP A 274 -12.10 0.20 13.37
N ILE A 275 -11.12 -0.02 14.25
CA ILE A 275 -10.87 -1.28 14.98
C ILE A 275 -10.50 -0.93 16.42
N SER A 276 -10.90 -1.74 17.39
CA SER A 276 -10.61 -1.52 18.81
C SER A 276 -10.21 -2.81 19.51
N MET A 277 -9.36 -2.68 20.52
CA MET A 277 -9.19 -3.70 21.56
C MET A 277 -10.17 -3.37 22.71
N LYS A 278 -10.90 -4.38 23.20
CA LYS A 278 -11.98 -4.24 24.20
C LYS A 278 -11.99 -5.41 25.17
N ASN A 279 -12.73 -5.23 26.26
CA ASN A 279 -13.03 -6.29 27.22
C ASN A 279 -11.78 -6.91 27.87
N LEU A 280 -10.73 -6.10 28.09
CA LEU A 280 -9.54 -6.56 28.81
C LEU A 280 -9.91 -7.03 30.21
N HIS A 281 -9.51 -8.24 30.58
CA HIS A 281 -9.72 -8.82 31.89
C HIS A 281 -8.59 -9.79 32.26
N ALA A 282 -8.38 -9.99 33.57
CA ALA A 282 -7.42 -10.98 34.05
C ALA A 282 -7.93 -12.42 33.81
N VAL A 283 -7.02 -13.33 33.44
CA VAL A 283 -7.30 -14.76 33.27
C VAL A 283 -6.36 -15.60 34.12
N GLU A 284 -6.78 -16.83 34.49
CA GLU A 284 -5.98 -17.74 35.31
C GLU A 284 -4.77 -18.33 34.58
#